data_202058663fcaf20e82818ae008fcd296
#
_entry.id   202058663fcaf20e82818ae008fcd296
#
_cell.length_a   1.000
_cell.length_b   1.000
_cell.length_c   1.000
_cell.angle_alpha   90.00
_cell.angle_beta   90.00
_cell.angle_gamma   90.00
#
_symmetry.space_group_name_H-M   'P 1'
#
loop_
_entity.id
_entity.type
_entity.pdbx_description
1 polymer ?
#
loop_
_entity_poly.entity_id
_entity_poly.type
_entity_poly.pdbx_seq_one_letter_code
_entity_poly.pdbx_strand_id
1 'polypeptide(L)'
;MPLGDTRCPTIVFCSSSGHCQLDCSYCVVNPVIKRNPSLTYEDLAFFLEAVGTPVFFIFSGKGDFFAGYAKKDRLLARLLEHDVEVALDVNGLLLQDYPELDAAERRKVRYVNLTMHYRQLVEKRGRETWLANALTLLALHEGTRNLNTILSPLERETWEESLAFFERELFERTGRKVTLVSDCDRAFTDEERAEYERLRARFAPMIEEEYRADFEGAFAGRGAVLCPAGQSYFRVWNDGRVEGCPWVGELGGLGNLKERTFTPRSAPFRCTTARFCDCYDILQLGRMGFEEPAPAGGDRPRG
;
A
#
# COMPACT_ATOMS: atom_id res chain seq x y z
N MET A 1 2.78 -10.33 3.31
CA MET A 1 4.26 -10.50 3.20
C MET A 1 4.95 -9.23 3.64
N PRO A 2 6.08 -9.31 4.35
CA PRO A 2 6.86 -8.10 4.60
C PRO A 2 7.27 -7.48 3.26
N LEU A 3 7.27 -6.16 3.19
CA LEU A 3 7.64 -5.38 1.99
C LEU A 3 9.10 -5.65 1.51
N GLY A 4 9.77 -6.60 2.13
CA GLY A 4 11.12 -7.03 1.81
C GLY A 4 12.18 -5.96 2.11
N ASP A 5 13.44 -6.34 1.94
CA ASP A 5 14.55 -5.39 2.07
C ASP A 5 14.56 -4.44 0.87
N THR A 6 14.21 -3.19 1.09
CA THR A 6 14.46 -2.14 0.10
C THR A 6 15.85 -1.53 0.34
N ARG A 7 16.59 -1.30 -0.74
CA ARG A 7 17.86 -0.57 -0.69
C ARG A 7 17.67 0.94 -0.49
N CYS A 8 16.46 1.45 -0.70
CA CYS A 8 16.18 2.86 -0.64
C CYS A 8 16.11 3.36 0.81
N PRO A 9 16.90 4.36 1.19
CA PRO A 9 16.87 4.92 2.55
C PRO A 9 15.59 5.70 2.82
N THR A 10 14.97 6.26 1.79
CA THR A 10 13.74 7.05 1.89
C THR A 10 12.54 6.24 1.41
N ILE A 11 11.48 6.28 2.20
CA ILE A 11 10.21 5.60 1.93
C ILE A 11 9.12 6.64 1.80
N VAL A 12 8.32 6.52 0.76
CA VAL A 12 7.20 7.43 0.49
C VAL A 12 5.93 6.67 0.28
N PHE A 13 4.99 6.84 1.18
CA PHE A 13 3.63 6.40 0.99
C PHE A 13 2.86 7.45 0.19
N CYS A 14 2.65 7.19 -1.08
CA CYS A 14 1.83 8.03 -1.93
C CYS A 14 0.38 7.55 -1.90
N SER A 15 -0.51 8.41 -1.45
CA SER A 15 -1.93 8.21 -1.80
C SER A 15 -2.01 8.10 -3.30
N SER A 16 -2.54 6.97 -3.80
CA SER A 16 -2.70 6.75 -5.24
C SER A 16 -3.39 7.93 -5.90
N SER A 17 -3.59 7.88 -7.16
CA SER A 17 -3.97 9.02 -8.01
C SER A 17 -5.18 9.87 -7.60
N GLY A 18 -5.93 9.49 -6.56
CA GLY A 18 -7.23 10.12 -6.27
C GLY A 18 -8.33 9.79 -7.28
N HIS A 19 -8.03 8.97 -8.30
CA HIS A 19 -8.97 8.46 -9.29
C HIS A 19 -9.12 6.95 -9.16
N CYS A 20 -10.32 6.45 -9.40
CA CYS A 20 -10.60 5.03 -9.49
C CYS A 20 -11.75 4.80 -10.47
N GLN A 21 -11.68 3.74 -11.27
CA GLN A 21 -12.74 3.34 -12.19
C GLN A 21 -13.89 2.63 -11.46
N LEU A 22 -13.63 2.19 -10.22
CA LEU A 22 -14.56 1.42 -9.40
C LEU A 22 -15.32 2.29 -8.41
N ASP A 23 -16.47 1.79 -7.97
CA ASP A 23 -17.39 2.44 -7.01
C ASP A 23 -17.69 1.48 -5.85
N CYS A 24 -16.64 0.85 -5.28
CA CYS A 24 -16.80 -0.15 -4.23
C CYS A 24 -17.56 0.42 -3.03
N SER A 25 -18.57 -0.32 -2.56
CA SER A 25 -19.44 0.06 -1.46
C SER A 25 -18.71 0.19 -0.12
N TYR A 26 -17.63 -0.57 0.05
CA TYR A 26 -16.76 -0.60 1.23
C TYR A 26 -15.55 0.34 1.12
N CYS A 27 -15.44 1.10 0.04
CA CYS A 27 -14.30 2.00 -0.12
C CYS A 27 -14.41 3.17 0.86
N VAL A 28 -13.53 3.19 1.86
CA VAL A 28 -13.45 4.25 2.89
C VAL A 28 -13.22 5.65 2.29
N VAL A 29 -12.86 5.70 1.03
CA VAL A 29 -12.43 6.92 0.35
C VAL A 29 -13.41 7.41 -0.71
N ASN A 30 -14.53 6.72 -0.90
CA ASN A 30 -15.55 7.05 -1.88
C ASN A 30 -16.60 8.02 -1.27
N PRO A 31 -17.10 9.05 -1.95
CA PRO A 31 -16.98 9.44 -3.37
C PRO A 31 -16.17 10.73 -3.60
N VAL A 32 -15.59 11.32 -2.57
CA VAL A 32 -14.96 12.66 -2.61
C VAL A 32 -13.69 12.68 -3.46
N ILE A 33 -13.03 11.53 -3.60
CA ILE A 33 -11.68 11.41 -4.15
C ILE A 33 -11.64 11.42 -5.66
N LYS A 34 -12.69 11.00 -6.34
CA LYS A 34 -12.74 10.90 -7.81
C LYS A 34 -12.61 12.25 -8.55
N ARG A 35 -12.48 13.35 -7.82
CA ARG A 35 -12.40 14.71 -8.38
C ARG A 35 -11.10 15.43 -8.01
N ASN A 36 -10.24 14.83 -7.22
CA ASN A 36 -9.02 15.48 -6.80
C ASN A 36 -7.94 15.35 -7.88
N PRO A 37 -7.13 16.39 -8.11
CA PRO A 37 -6.04 16.33 -9.08
C PRO A 37 -5.01 15.30 -8.63
N SER A 38 -4.58 14.43 -9.56
CA SER A 38 -3.49 13.50 -9.35
C SER A 38 -2.16 14.22 -9.21
N LEU A 39 -1.18 13.55 -8.61
CA LEU A 39 0.22 13.93 -8.70
C LEU A 39 0.68 13.77 -10.15
N THR A 40 1.47 14.71 -10.63
CA THR A 40 2.13 14.63 -11.92
C THR A 40 3.55 14.09 -11.77
N TYR A 41 4.16 13.72 -12.88
CA TYR A 41 5.59 13.37 -12.87
C TYR A 41 6.46 14.52 -12.33
N GLU A 42 6.14 15.75 -12.71
CA GLU A 42 6.87 16.94 -12.29
C GLU A 42 6.79 17.17 -10.77
N ASP A 43 5.67 16.79 -10.14
CA ASP A 43 5.52 16.83 -8.68
C ASP A 43 6.43 15.80 -8.00
N LEU A 44 6.46 14.58 -8.54
CA LEU A 44 7.32 13.51 -8.01
C LEU A 44 8.81 13.77 -8.29
N ALA A 45 9.16 14.31 -9.45
CA ALA A 45 10.53 14.70 -9.79
C ALA A 45 11.04 15.79 -8.84
N PHE A 46 10.22 16.79 -8.52
CA PHE A 46 10.55 17.80 -7.52
C PHE A 46 10.81 17.17 -6.14
N PHE A 47 9.97 16.20 -5.74
CA PHE A 47 10.19 15.48 -4.49
C PHE A 47 11.53 14.74 -4.49
N LEU A 48 11.85 14.01 -5.55
CA LEU A 48 13.11 13.27 -5.70
C LEU A 48 14.33 14.19 -5.60
N GLU A 49 14.27 15.35 -6.27
CA GLU A 49 15.33 16.37 -6.20
C GLU A 49 15.51 16.91 -4.78
N ALA A 50 14.41 17.21 -4.09
CA ALA A 50 14.43 17.75 -2.73
C ALA A 50 14.98 16.77 -1.69
N VAL A 51 14.71 15.45 -1.88
CA VAL A 51 15.19 14.40 -0.97
C VAL A 51 16.66 14.04 -1.27
N GLY A 52 17.05 13.99 -2.53
CA GLY A 52 18.44 13.75 -2.96
C GLY A 52 18.99 12.35 -2.65
N THR A 53 18.13 11.37 -2.34
CA THR A 53 18.49 9.98 -2.03
C THR A 53 17.60 9.00 -2.79
N PRO A 54 18.00 7.72 -2.96
CA PRO A 54 17.13 6.71 -3.52
C PRO A 54 15.81 6.57 -2.74
N VAL A 55 14.69 6.46 -3.45
CA VAL A 55 13.34 6.48 -2.88
C VAL A 55 12.58 5.19 -3.18
N PHE A 56 11.95 4.63 -2.17
CA PHE A 56 10.94 3.59 -2.34
C PHE A 56 9.55 4.20 -2.27
N PHE A 57 8.87 4.25 -3.41
CA PHE A 57 7.49 4.71 -3.50
C PHE A 57 6.52 3.54 -3.26
N ILE A 58 5.57 3.75 -2.37
CA ILE A 58 4.45 2.85 -2.13
C ILE A 58 3.18 3.59 -2.59
N PHE A 59 2.67 3.25 -3.76
CA PHE A 59 1.43 3.82 -4.28
C PHE A 59 0.24 2.99 -3.81
N SER A 60 -0.43 3.47 -2.78
CA SER A 60 -1.53 2.76 -2.12
C SER A 60 -2.59 3.73 -1.59
N GLY A 61 -3.75 3.20 -1.22
CA GLY A 61 -4.80 3.92 -0.50
C GLY A 61 -5.82 4.56 -1.42
N LYS A 62 -5.71 5.86 -1.68
CA LYS A 62 -6.77 6.64 -2.33
C LYS A 62 -6.79 6.51 -3.85
N GLY A 63 -7.67 5.68 -4.39
CA GLY A 63 -7.81 5.47 -5.83
C GLY A 63 -6.99 4.30 -6.35
N ASP A 64 -6.75 4.30 -7.65
CA ASP A 64 -5.93 3.30 -8.34
C ASP A 64 -4.79 4.02 -9.06
N PHE A 65 -3.57 3.50 -8.90
CA PHE A 65 -2.39 4.16 -9.47
C PHE A 65 -2.53 4.39 -10.98
N PHE A 66 -2.92 3.35 -11.72
CA PHE A 66 -3.04 3.43 -13.17
C PHE A 66 -4.24 4.26 -13.67
N ALA A 67 -5.21 4.59 -12.80
CA ALA A 67 -6.31 5.47 -13.15
C ALA A 67 -5.91 6.96 -13.10
N GLY A 68 -4.80 7.28 -12.47
CA GLY A 68 -4.39 8.65 -12.18
C GLY A 68 -3.70 9.38 -13.31
N TYR A 69 -3.31 8.68 -14.38
CA TYR A 69 -2.62 9.29 -15.51
C TYR A 69 -3.03 8.64 -16.82
N ALA A 70 -2.84 9.36 -17.91
CA ALA A 70 -3.05 8.80 -19.24
C ALA A 70 -1.84 7.97 -19.69
N LYS A 71 -2.07 6.88 -20.44
CA LYS A 71 -1.00 5.99 -20.94
C LYS A 71 0.13 6.75 -21.63
N LYS A 72 -0.21 7.78 -22.43
CA LYS A 72 0.77 8.63 -23.13
C LYS A 72 1.73 9.37 -22.22
N ASP A 73 1.36 9.62 -20.96
CA ASP A 73 2.17 10.36 -20.00
C ASP A 73 3.31 9.50 -19.44
N ARG A 74 3.19 8.18 -19.56
CA ARG A 74 4.19 7.19 -19.15
C ARG A 74 4.75 7.45 -17.76
N LEU A 75 3.87 7.78 -16.80
CA LEU A 75 4.29 8.19 -15.46
C LEU A 75 5.18 7.17 -14.79
N LEU A 76 4.79 5.88 -14.84
CA LEU A 76 5.56 4.82 -14.21
C LEU A 76 6.94 4.67 -14.87
N ALA A 77 7.02 4.57 -16.19
CA ALA A 77 8.30 4.45 -16.90
C ALA A 77 9.22 5.63 -16.60
N ARG A 78 8.71 6.88 -16.69
CA ARG A 78 9.49 8.08 -16.38
C ARG A 78 9.99 8.10 -14.93
N LEU A 79 9.17 7.63 -13.98
CA LEU A 79 9.60 7.54 -12.58
C LEU A 79 10.73 6.53 -12.42
N LEU A 80 10.67 5.39 -13.12
CA LEU A 80 11.68 4.33 -13.07
C LEU A 80 13.01 4.70 -13.74
N GLU A 81 13.09 5.80 -14.50
CA GLU A 81 14.36 6.36 -14.99
C GLU A 81 15.24 6.85 -13.84
N HIS A 82 14.65 7.20 -12.69
CA HIS A 82 15.38 7.63 -11.50
C HIS A 82 15.87 6.46 -10.65
N ASP A 83 16.66 6.74 -9.62
CA ASP A 83 17.08 5.77 -8.61
C ASP A 83 15.95 5.53 -7.58
N VAL A 84 14.94 4.80 -8.03
CA VAL A 84 13.74 4.50 -7.26
C VAL A 84 13.42 3.01 -7.28
N GLU A 85 12.68 2.57 -6.27
CA GLU A 85 11.93 1.32 -6.25
C GLU A 85 10.44 1.65 -6.05
N VAL A 86 9.54 0.78 -6.50
CA VAL A 86 8.10 1.05 -6.50
C VAL A 86 7.33 -0.16 -5.97
N ALA A 87 6.34 0.10 -5.13
CA ALA A 87 5.26 -0.83 -4.78
C ALA A 87 3.92 -0.27 -5.28
N LEU A 88 3.07 -1.11 -5.84
CA LEU A 88 1.81 -0.71 -6.46
C LEU A 88 0.64 -1.50 -5.87
N ASP A 89 -0.37 -0.79 -5.37
CA ASP A 89 -1.69 -1.34 -5.11
C ASP A 89 -2.63 -0.95 -6.25
N VAL A 90 -3.14 -1.95 -6.97
CA VAL A 90 -3.93 -1.73 -8.19
C VAL A 90 -5.18 -2.60 -8.22
N ASN A 91 -6.24 -2.09 -8.83
CA ASN A 91 -7.49 -2.84 -9.04
C ASN A 91 -7.49 -3.71 -10.30
N GLY A 92 -6.48 -3.62 -11.12
CA GLY A 92 -6.25 -4.47 -12.28
C GLY A 92 -7.07 -4.15 -13.54
N LEU A 93 -7.91 -3.12 -13.56
CA LEU A 93 -8.62 -2.74 -14.79
C LEU A 93 -7.77 -2.02 -15.82
N LEU A 94 -6.70 -1.38 -15.37
CA LEU A 94 -5.72 -0.71 -16.22
C LEU A 94 -4.31 -1.16 -15.84
N LEU A 95 -3.42 -1.22 -16.81
CA LEU A 95 -1.98 -1.43 -16.61
C LEU A 95 -1.14 -0.31 -17.23
N GLN A 96 -1.77 0.59 -17.97
CA GLN A 96 -1.16 1.74 -18.65
C GLN A 96 0.14 1.37 -19.41
N ASP A 97 1.28 1.94 -19.02
CA ASP A 97 2.59 1.71 -19.60
C ASP A 97 3.35 0.50 -18.99
N TYR A 98 2.80 -0.17 -17.98
CA TYR A 98 3.46 -1.31 -17.32
C TYR A 98 3.88 -2.45 -18.27
N PRO A 99 3.04 -2.89 -19.23
CA PRO A 99 3.43 -3.94 -20.18
C PRO A 99 4.57 -3.54 -21.11
N GLU A 100 4.82 -2.25 -21.28
CA GLU A 100 5.84 -1.68 -22.17
C GLU A 100 7.19 -1.48 -21.46
N LEU A 101 7.25 -1.66 -20.13
CA LEU A 101 8.50 -1.57 -19.38
C LEU A 101 9.48 -2.67 -19.80
N ASP A 102 10.73 -2.33 -19.84
CA ASP A 102 11.78 -3.34 -20.04
C ASP A 102 12.04 -4.18 -18.76
N ALA A 103 12.90 -5.20 -18.87
CA ALA A 103 13.19 -6.07 -17.74
C ALA A 103 13.93 -5.36 -16.60
N ALA A 104 14.74 -4.33 -16.88
CA ALA A 104 15.44 -3.57 -15.84
C ALA A 104 14.48 -2.66 -15.08
N GLU A 105 13.58 -1.99 -15.79
CA GLU A 105 12.51 -1.17 -15.22
C GLU A 105 11.56 -2.03 -14.37
N ARG A 106 11.11 -3.19 -14.88
CA ARG A 106 10.24 -4.11 -14.11
C ARG A 106 10.87 -4.59 -12.81
N ARG A 107 12.18 -4.80 -12.75
CA ARG A 107 12.89 -5.19 -11.51
C ARG A 107 12.86 -4.10 -10.43
N LYS A 108 12.69 -2.83 -10.81
CA LYS A 108 12.50 -1.72 -9.87
C LYS A 108 11.08 -1.67 -9.28
N VAL A 109 10.11 -2.30 -9.95
CA VAL A 109 8.78 -2.55 -9.36
C VAL A 109 8.92 -3.79 -8.46
N ARG A 110 9.12 -3.55 -7.16
CA ARG A 110 9.42 -4.60 -6.18
C ARG A 110 8.19 -5.41 -5.80
N TYR A 111 7.05 -4.78 -5.86
CA TYR A 111 5.82 -5.32 -5.31
C TYR A 111 4.60 -4.86 -6.08
N VAL A 112 3.68 -5.78 -6.38
CA VAL A 112 2.38 -5.48 -6.95
C VAL A 112 1.30 -6.21 -6.15
N ASN A 113 0.40 -5.44 -5.55
CA ASN A 113 -0.84 -5.91 -4.98
C ASN A 113 -1.95 -5.73 -6.01
N LEU A 114 -2.44 -6.82 -6.54
CA LEU A 114 -3.58 -6.82 -7.43
C LEU A 114 -4.84 -7.23 -6.66
N THR A 115 -5.76 -6.30 -6.47
CA THR A 115 -6.99 -6.54 -5.74
C THR A 115 -8.17 -6.74 -6.68
N MET A 116 -8.86 -7.85 -6.53
CA MET A 116 -10.09 -8.15 -7.23
C MET A 116 -11.30 -7.61 -6.45
N HIS A 117 -12.01 -6.67 -7.05
CA HIS A 117 -13.27 -6.09 -6.54
C HIS A 117 -14.44 -6.70 -7.32
N TYR A 118 -14.77 -7.97 -7.00
CA TYR A 118 -15.60 -8.83 -7.87
C TYR A 118 -16.93 -8.22 -8.27
N ARG A 119 -17.73 -7.70 -7.31
CA ARG A 119 -19.02 -7.06 -7.61
C ARG A 119 -18.88 -5.95 -8.65
N GLN A 120 -17.88 -5.08 -8.47
CA GLN A 120 -17.64 -3.99 -9.40
C GLN A 120 -17.20 -4.47 -10.79
N LEU A 121 -16.44 -5.57 -10.87
CA LEU A 121 -16.08 -6.19 -12.13
C LEU A 121 -17.31 -6.75 -12.87
N VAL A 122 -18.28 -7.30 -12.14
CA VAL A 122 -19.55 -7.76 -12.72
C VAL A 122 -20.37 -6.58 -13.23
N GLU A 123 -20.61 -5.58 -12.39
CA GLU A 123 -21.42 -4.40 -12.71
C GLU A 123 -20.87 -3.62 -13.91
N LYS A 124 -19.56 -3.48 -13.99
CA LYS A 124 -18.87 -2.74 -15.06
C LYS A 124 -18.47 -3.62 -16.27
N ARG A 125 -18.83 -4.90 -16.27
CA ARG A 125 -18.46 -5.88 -17.31
C ARG A 125 -16.95 -5.98 -17.53
N GLY A 126 -16.16 -5.82 -16.46
CA GLY A 126 -14.70 -5.74 -16.48
C GLY A 126 -13.96 -7.04 -16.19
N ARG A 127 -14.66 -8.18 -15.96
CA ARG A 127 -14.04 -9.45 -15.56
C ARG A 127 -12.99 -9.95 -16.54
N GLU A 128 -13.28 -9.92 -17.83
CA GLU A 128 -12.35 -10.39 -18.86
C GLU A 128 -11.11 -9.51 -18.95
N THR A 129 -11.29 -8.17 -18.87
CA THR A 129 -10.19 -7.22 -18.84
C THR A 129 -9.32 -7.42 -17.61
N TRP A 130 -9.94 -7.56 -16.43
CA TRP A 130 -9.23 -7.83 -15.19
C TRP A 130 -8.41 -9.12 -15.29
N LEU A 131 -9.01 -10.21 -15.77
CA LEU A 131 -8.34 -11.49 -15.93
C LEU A 131 -7.15 -11.41 -16.90
N ALA A 132 -7.33 -10.78 -18.05
CA ALA A 132 -6.25 -10.59 -19.02
C ALA A 132 -5.09 -9.78 -18.41
N ASN A 133 -5.39 -8.73 -17.67
CA ASN A 133 -4.40 -7.90 -16.99
C ASN A 133 -3.72 -8.65 -15.83
N ALA A 134 -4.46 -9.44 -15.05
CA ALA A 134 -3.91 -10.29 -14.01
C ALA A 134 -2.90 -11.31 -14.59
N LEU A 135 -3.27 -12.01 -15.65
CA LEU A 135 -2.38 -12.96 -16.33
C LEU A 135 -1.15 -12.25 -16.92
N THR A 136 -1.30 -11.05 -17.48
CA THR A 136 -0.20 -10.23 -17.98
C THR A 136 0.77 -9.87 -16.85
N LEU A 137 0.26 -9.38 -15.72
CA LEU A 137 1.09 -9.10 -14.54
C LEU A 137 1.80 -10.35 -14.03
N LEU A 138 1.09 -11.48 -13.95
CA LEU A 138 1.68 -12.75 -13.52
C LEU A 138 2.79 -13.24 -14.45
N ALA A 139 2.71 -12.95 -15.73
CA ALA A 139 3.70 -13.32 -16.72
C ALA A 139 4.93 -12.39 -16.73
N LEU A 140 4.71 -11.09 -16.56
CA LEU A 140 5.74 -10.07 -16.75
C LEU A 140 6.47 -9.67 -15.46
N HIS A 141 5.78 -9.71 -14.31
CA HIS A 141 6.34 -9.21 -13.05
C HIS A 141 7.19 -10.29 -12.36
N GLU A 142 8.46 -9.98 -12.10
CA GLU A 142 9.42 -10.89 -11.44
C GLU A 142 9.44 -10.71 -9.90
N GLY A 143 8.98 -9.57 -9.40
CA GLY A 143 8.95 -9.23 -7.98
C GLY A 143 7.84 -9.95 -7.19
N THR A 144 7.60 -9.48 -5.98
CA THR A 144 6.52 -10.01 -5.13
C THR A 144 5.15 -9.63 -5.69
N ARG A 145 4.28 -10.60 -5.80
CA ARG A 145 2.93 -10.48 -6.36
C ARG A 145 1.93 -11.00 -5.36
N ASN A 146 1.03 -10.14 -4.90
CA ASN A 146 -0.12 -10.58 -4.15
C ASN A 146 -1.38 -10.43 -4.99
N LEU A 147 -2.18 -11.46 -4.96
CA LEU A 147 -3.53 -11.45 -5.49
C LEU A 147 -4.48 -11.37 -4.31
N ASN A 148 -5.23 -10.31 -4.23
CA ASN A 148 -6.15 -10.07 -3.12
C ASN A 148 -7.60 -10.08 -3.60
N THR A 149 -8.51 -10.51 -2.73
CA THR A 149 -9.94 -10.23 -2.88
C THR A 149 -10.50 -9.75 -1.56
N ILE A 150 -11.37 -8.75 -1.61
CA ILE A 150 -12.00 -8.18 -0.42
C ILE A 150 -13.36 -8.83 -0.24
N LEU A 151 -13.56 -9.47 0.92
CA LEU A 151 -14.85 -10.03 1.32
C LEU A 151 -15.52 -9.05 2.31
N SER A 152 -16.13 -7.99 1.76
CA SER A 152 -16.89 -7.02 2.57
C SER A 152 -18.29 -7.55 2.89
N PRO A 153 -18.79 -7.39 4.13
CA PRO A 153 -20.18 -7.68 4.48
C PRO A 153 -21.20 -6.95 3.60
N LEU A 154 -20.83 -5.79 3.04
CA LEU A 154 -21.67 -5.01 2.13
C LEU A 154 -21.89 -5.67 0.77
N GLU A 155 -21.14 -6.70 0.45
CA GLU A 155 -21.18 -7.45 -0.82
C GLU A 155 -21.25 -8.96 -0.58
N ARG A 156 -21.80 -9.36 0.57
CA ARG A 156 -21.87 -10.77 1.01
C ARG A 156 -22.44 -11.72 -0.04
N GLU A 157 -23.44 -11.27 -0.77
CA GLU A 157 -24.10 -12.04 -1.83
C GLU A 157 -23.16 -12.44 -2.98
N THR A 158 -21.99 -11.79 -3.09
CA THR A 158 -21.00 -12.09 -4.15
C THR A 158 -19.80 -12.91 -3.67
N TRP A 159 -19.66 -13.19 -2.38
CA TRP A 159 -18.47 -13.83 -1.83
C TRP A 159 -18.14 -15.19 -2.46
N GLU A 160 -19.14 -16.08 -2.51
CA GLU A 160 -18.93 -17.42 -3.06
C GLU A 160 -18.61 -17.37 -4.56
N GLU A 161 -19.33 -16.54 -5.32
CA GLU A 161 -19.09 -16.37 -6.76
C GLU A 161 -17.73 -15.76 -7.05
N SER A 162 -17.29 -14.79 -6.22
CA SER A 162 -15.95 -14.19 -6.29
C SER A 162 -14.85 -15.25 -6.13
N LEU A 163 -14.97 -16.09 -5.11
CA LEU A 163 -13.98 -17.15 -4.85
C LEU A 163 -14.01 -18.23 -5.94
N ALA A 164 -15.19 -18.64 -6.39
CA ALA A 164 -15.33 -19.61 -7.49
C ALA A 164 -14.78 -19.07 -8.82
N PHE A 165 -14.93 -17.77 -9.09
CA PHE A 165 -14.31 -17.14 -10.25
C PHE A 165 -12.78 -17.18 -10.16
N PHE A 166 -12.21 -16.84 -9.00
CA PHE A 166 -10.77 -16.87 -8.78
C PHE A 166 -10.21 -18.30 -8.90
N GLU A 167 -10.90 -19.29 -8.31
CA GLU A 167 -10.51 -20.70 -8.40
C GLU A 167 -10.40 -21.15 -9.85
N ARG A 168 -11.46 -21.00 -10.63
CA ARG A 168 -11.54 -21.46 -12.02
C ARG A 168 -10.63 -20.69 -12.96
N GLU A 169 -10.60 -19.37 -12.85
CA GLU A 169 -9.94 -18.53 -13.86
C GLU A 169 -8.44 -18.28 -13.57
N LEU A 170 -8.03 -18.34 -12.31
CA LEU A 170 -6.64 -18.10 -11.94
C LEU A 170 -5.98 -19.28 -11.26
N PHE A 171 -6.54 -19.81 -10.18
CA PHE A 171 -5.86 -20.85 -9.41
C PHE A 171 -5.67 -22.14 -10.22
N GLU A 172 -6.73 -22.66 -10.87
CA GLU A 172 -6.63 -23.85 -11.71
C GLU A 172 -5.66 -23.68 -12.89
N ARG A 173 -5.57 -22.46 -13.43
CA ARG A 173 -4.71 -22.15 -14.60
C ARG A 173 -3.25 -21.84 -14.24
N THR A 174 -2.99 -21.31 -13.07
CA THR A 174 -1.68 -20.74 -12.70
C THR A 174 -1.10 -21.30 -11.41
N GLY A 175 -1.89 -21.97 -10.59
CA GLY A 175 -1.53 -22.37 -9.22
C GLY A 175 -1.37 -21.22 -8.23
N ARG A 176 -1.71 -19.99 -8.61
CA ARG A 176 -1.55 -18.81 -7.75
C ARG A 176 -2.67 -18.71 -6.73
N LYS A 177 -2.27 -18.47 -5.50
CA LYS A 177 -3.19 -18.31 -4.37
C LYS A 177 -3.67 -16.87 -4.24
N VAL A 178 -4.78 -16.70 -3.53
CA VAL A 178 -5.37 -15.40 -3.19
C VAL A 178 -5.30 -15.15 -1.69
N THR A 179 -4.99 -13.93 -1.30
CA THR A 179 -5.15 -13.46 0.07
C THR A 179 -6.55 -12.90 0.25
N LEU A 180 -7.26 -13.37 1.28
CA LEU A 180 -8.55 -12.79 1.66
C LEU A 180 -8.30 -11.59 2.55
N VAL A 181 -8.72 -10.42 2.08
CA VAL A 181 -8.65 -9.19 2.85
C VAL A 181 -10.02 -8.91 3.44
N SER A 182 -10.11 -8.79 4.75
CA SER A 182 -11.33 -8.35 5.42
C SER A 182 -11.51 -6.84 5.26
N ASP A 183 -12.78 -6.42 5.20
CA ASP A 183 -13.13 -5.00 5.29
C ASP A 183 -12.71 -4.48 6.68
N CYS A 184 -11.73 -3.57 6.70
CA CYS A 184 -11.16 -3.06 7.96
C CYS A 184 -12.10 -2.13 8.71
N ASP A 185 -13.14 -1.60 8.06
CA ASP A 185 -14.04 -0.62 8.66
C ASP A 185 -15.31 -1.26 9.23
N ARG A 186 -15.52 -2.55 9.02
CA ARG A 186 -16.74 -3.23 9.41
C ARG A 186 -16.50 -4.58 10.06
N ALA A 187 -16.91 -4.70 11.31
CA ALA A 187 -16.92 -5.99 11.99
C ALA A 187 -17.98 -6.91 11.38
N PHE A 188 -17.65 -8.17 11.19
CA PHE A 188 -18.59 -9.22 10.82
C PHE A 188 -19.59 -9.48 11.95
N THR A 189 -20.87 -9.66 11.61
CA THR A 189 -21.82 -10.33 12.47
C THR A 189 -21.43 -11.81 12.65
N ASP A 190 -22.01 -12.48 13.64
CA ASP A 190 -21.74 -13.92 13.85
C ASP A 190 -22.10 -14.77 12.63
N GLU A 191 -23.19 -14.43 11.93
CA GLU A 191 -23.62 -15.11 10.72
C GLU A 191 -22.65 -14.88 9.56
N GLU A 192 -22.20 -13.64 9.34
CA GLU A 192 -21.23 -13.31 8.32
C GLU A 192 -19.88 -13.98 8.59
N ARG A 193 -19.48 -14.03 9.85
CA ARG A 193 -18.26 -14.74 10.28
C ARG A 193 -18.36 -16.23 10.02
N ALA A 194 -19.48 -16.85 10.36
CA ALA A 194 -19.69 -18.28 10.10
C ALA A 194 -19.64 -18.59 8.60
N GLU A 195 -20.22 -17.74 7.77
CA GLU A 195 -20.16 -17.90 6.31
C GLU A 195 -18.76 -17.67 5.76
N TYR A 196 -18.06 -16.64 6.22
CA TYR A 196 -16.66 -16.39 5.85
C TYR A 196 -15.79 -17.61 6.14
N GLU A 197 -15.89 -18.20 7.34
CA GLU A 197 -15.10 -19.38 7.71
C GLU A 197 -15.51 -20.62 6.91
N ARG A 198 -16.80 -20.79 6.59
CA ARG A 198 -17.29 -21.85 5.71
C ARG A 198 -16.66 -21.75 4.31
N LEU A 199 -16.66 -20.55 3.72
CA LEU A 199 -16.09 -20.30 2.41
C LEU A 199 -14.57 -20.47 2.45
N ARG A 200 -13.90 -19.94 3.48
CA ARG A 200 -12.45 -20.09 3.68
C ARG A 200 -12.07 -21.58 3.74
N ALA A 201 -12.82 -22.40 4.46
CA ALA A 201 -12.57 -23.83 4.54
C ALA A 201 -12.80 -24.54 3.17
N ARG A 202 -13.87 -24.16 2.44
CA ARG A 202 -14.17 -24.74 1.12
C ARG A 202 -13.09 -24.43 0.09
N PHE A 203 -12.59 -23.22 0.07
CA PHE A 203 -11.60 -22.75 -0.90
C PHE A 203 -10.15 -22.77 -0.36
N ALA A 204 -9.91 -23.46 0.77
CA ALA A 204 -8.60 -23.48 1.44
C ALA A 204 -7.39 -23.78 0.54
N PRO A 205 -7.46 -24.66 -0.48
CA PRO A 205 -6.30 -24.92 -1.35
C PRO A 205 -5.78 -23.70 -2.09
N MET A 206 -6.66 -22.74 -2.42
CA MET A 206 -6.29 -21.54 -3.15
C MET A 206 -6.09 -20.30 -2.27
N ILE A 207 -6.34 -20.40 -0.96
CA ILE A 207 -6.20 -19.27 -0.05
C ILE A 207 -4.79 -19.25 0.54
N GLU A 208 -4.18 -18.07 0.53
CA GLU A 208 -2.93 -17.76 1.23
C GLU A 208 -3.28 -16.98 2.50
N GLU A 209 -2.64 -17.32 3.62
CA GLU A 209 -2.83 -16.59 4.87
C GLU A 209 -2.29 -15.17 4.76
N GLU A 210 -3.08 -14.21 5.23
CA GLU A 210 -2.63 -12.82 5.33
C GLU A 210 -1.48 -12.72 6.32
N TYR A 211 -0.39 -12.11 5.89
CA TYR A 211 0.70 -11.78 6.81
C TYR A 211 0.26 -10.63 7.73
N ARG A 212 0.26 -10.89 9.02
CA ARG A 212 0.05 -9.85 10.05
C ARG A 212 1.34 -9.63 10.83
N ALA A 213 1.83 -8.40 10.83
CA ALA A 213 2.97 -8.06 11.67
C ALA A 213 2.56 -8.09 13.14
N ASP A 214 3.43 -8.64 13.98
CA ASP A 214 3.27 -8.56 15.44
C ASP A 214 3.73 -7.17 15.91
N PHE A 215 2.78 -6.23 15.94
CA PHE A 215 3.05 -4.87 16.41
C PHE A 215 3.33 -4.82 17.92
N GLU A 216 2.61 -5.62 18.72
CA GLU A 216 2.78 -5.62 20.18
C GLU A 216 4.17 -6.15 20.54
N GLY A 217 4.59 -7.27 19.95
CA GLY A 217 5.92 -7.84 20.13
C GLY A 217 7.04 -6.90 19.65
N ALA A 218 6.80 -6.16 18.57
CA ALA A 218 7.80 -5.22 18.05
C ALA A 218 8.12 -4.07 19.00
N PHE A 219 7.19 -3.68 19.88
CA PHE A 219 7.39 -2.59 20.86
C PHE A 219 7.67 -3.10 22.28
N ALA A 220 7.48 -4.39 22.56
CA ALA A 220 7.63 -4.94 23.89
C ALA A 220 9.06 -4.77 24.45
N GLY A 221 9.17 -4.20 25.65
CA GLY A 221 10.44 -4.05 26.35
C GLY A 221 11.44 -3.07 25.72
N ARG A 222 11.04 -2.29 24.72
CA ARG A 222 11.90 -1.31 24.06
C ARG A 222 11.71 0.09 24.65
N GLY A 223 12.71 0.95 24.50
CA GLY A 223 12.67 2.36 24.89
C GLY A 223 11.73 3.19 24.04
N ALA A 224 11.83 4.51 24.14
CA ALA A 224 11.03 5.39 23.31
C ALA A 224 11.36 5.21 21.82
N VAL A 225 10.32 5.26 20.98
CA VAL A 225 10.46 5.08 19.54
C VAL A 225 11.02 6.33 18.90
N LEU A 226 12.10 6.20 18.15
CA LEU A 226 12.64 7.22 17.25
C LEU A 226 12.04 6.98 15.85
N CYS A 227 11.07 7.81 15.49
CA CYS A 227 10.34 7.68 14.24
C CYS A 227 10.99 8.50 13.12
N PRO A 228 11.26 7.92 11.95
CA PRO A 228 11.87 8.63 10.82
C PRO A 228 10.85 9.47 10.03
N ALA A 229 9.61 9.57 10.48
CA ALA A 229 8.56 10.33 9.80
C ALA A 229 8.95 11.80 9.62
N GLY A 230 8.86 12.27 8.39
CA GLY A 230 9.27 13.60 7.99
C GLY A 230 10.78 13.75 7.72
N GLN A 231 11.59 12.74 8.01
CA GLN A 231 13.03 12.71 7.69
C GLN A 231 13.33 11.77 6.51
N SER A 232 12.96 10.52 6.62
CA SER A 232 13.15 9.49 5.60
C SER A 232 11.90 8.62 5.37
N TYR A 233 10.80 8.95 6.01
CA TYR A 233 9.48 8.43 5.73
C TYR A 233 8.49 9.58 5.56
N PHE A 234 7.75 9.57 4.45
CA PHE A 234 6.83 10.63 4.08
C PHE A 234 5.49 10.04 3.62
N ARG A 235 4.42 10.81 3.88
CA ARG A 235 3.13 10.62 3.21
C ARG A 235 2.91 11.74 2.22
N VAL A 236 2.64 11.38 0.99
CA VAL A 236 2.32 12.33 -0.08
C VAL A 236 0.88 12.11 -0.51
N TRP A 237 0.08 13.14 -0.39
CA TRP A 237 -1.31 13.14 -0.79
C TRP A 237 -1.46 13.51 -2.26
N ASN A 238 -2.55 13.06 -2.89
CA ASN A 238 -2.83 13.37 -4.29
C ASN A 238 -3.02 14.86 -4.59
N ASP A 239 -3.30 15.69 -3.58
CA ASP A 239 -3.34 17.16 -3.68
C ASP A 239 -1.96 17.82 -3.55
N GLY A 240 -0.91 17.04 -3.42
CA GLY A 240 0.49 17.48 -3.32
C GLY A 240 0.99 17.72 -1.91
N ARG A 241 0.11 17.69 -0.89
CA ARG A 241 0.56 17.87 0.51
C ARG A 241 1.51 16.74 0.91
N VAL A 242 2.57 17.11 1.61
CA VAL A 242 3.54 16.19 2.21
C VAL A 242 3.45 16.25 3.72
N GLU A 243 3.31 15.11 4.33
CA GLU A 243 3.23 14.94 5.79
C GLU A 243 4.28 13.95 6.27
N GLY A 244 4.80 14.18 7.49
CA GLY A 244 5.62 13.20 8.17
C GLY A 244 4.76 12.09 8.80
N CYS A 245 3.75 12.49 9.57
CA CYS A 245 2.87 11.56 10.28
C CYS A 245 1.44 12.13 10.34
N PRO A 246 0.42 11.36 9.98
CA PRO A 246 -0.98 11.82 10.04
C PRO A 246 -1.53 11.91 11.47
N TRP A 247 -0.90 11.23 12.44
CA TRP A 247 -1.38 11.11 13.82
C TRP A 247 -0.78 12.14 14.78
N VAL A 248 0.35 12.73 14.43
CA VAL A 248 1.03 13.72 15.26
C VAL A 248 0.95 15.06 14.55
N GLY A 249 0.02 15.90 14.97
CA GLY A 249 -0.26 17.19 14.32
C GLY A 249 0.95 18.12 14.21
N GLU A 250 1.91 18.03 15.15
CA GLU A 250 3.17 18.79 15.12
C GLU A 250 4.12 18.35 13.97
N LEU A 251 3.85 17.18 13.36
CA LEU A 251 4.61 16.61 12.26
C LEU A 251 3.85 16.66 10.92
N GLY A 252 2.63 17.19 10.93
CA GLY A 252 1.91 17.52 9.72
C GLY A 252 2.64 18.58 8.91
N GLY A 253 2.25 18.79 7.68
CA GLY A 253 2.62 19.98 6.93
C GLY A 253 4.12 20.19 6.69
N LEU A 254 4.76 19.25 5.96
CA LEU A 254 6.14 19.46 5.48
C LEU A 254 6.18 20.29 4.20
N GLY A 255 5.05 20.67 3.66
CA GLY A 255 4.89 21.45 2.44
C GLY A 255 3.94 20.84 1.42
N ASN A 256 4.01 21.34 0.19
CA ASN A 256 3.18 20.90 -0.92
C ASN A 256 4.01 20.82 -2.21
N LEU A 257 3.98 19.67 -2.87
CA LEU A 257 4.78 19.43 -4.08
C LEU A 257 4.30 20.30 -5.27
N LYS A 258 2.98 20.54 -5.36
CA LYS A 258 2.41 21.40 -6.41
C LYS A 258 2.79 22.86 -6.24
N GLU A 259 3.03 23.28 -4.99
CA GLU A 259 3.46 24.63 -4.63
C GLU A 259 4.99 24.76 -4.54
N ARG A 260 5.74 23.67 -4.72
CA ARG A 260 7.20 23.62 -4.60
C ARG A 260 7.71 24.07 -3.21
N THR A 261 6.98 23.73 -2.14
CA THR A 261 7.27 24.20 -0.77
C THR A 261 7.72 23.09 0.19
N PHE A 262 8.12 21.93 -0.33
CA PHE A 262 8.51 20.79 0.51
C PHE A 262 9.89 20.98 1.17
N THR A 263 9.95 20.68 2.48
CA THR A 263 11.21 20.67 3.26
C THR A 263 11.20 19.48 4.23
N PRO A 264 12.11 18.50 4.05
CA PRO A 264 12.24 17.37 4.97
C PRO A 264 12.81 17.81 6.32
N ARG A 265 12.53 17.03 7.36
CA ARG A 265 13.14 17.23 8.68
C ARG A 265 14.59 16.75 8.68
N SER A 266 15.44 17.38 9.47
CA SER A 266 16.84 17.01 9.61
C SER A 266 17.11 15.81 10.52
N ALA A 267 16.14 15.42 11.38
CA ALA A 267 16.30 14.35 12.36
C ALA A 267 14.98 13.60 12.61
N PRO A 268 15.05 12.33 13.07
CA PRO A 268 13.88 11.60 13.53
C PRO A 268 13.29 12.27 14.77
N PHE A 269 12.04 11.94 15.11
CA PHE A 269 11.40 12.48 16.31
C PHE A 269 11.06 11.36 17.29
N ARG A 270 10.98 11.73 18.57
CA ARG A 270 10.55 10.84 19.64
C ARG A 270 9.04 10.68 19.60
N CYS A 271 8.56 9.49 19.19
CA CYS A 271 7.14 9.20 19.07
C CYS A 271 6.53 8.83 20.43
N THR A 272 5.49 9.55 20.85
CA THR A 272 4.75 9.27 22.08
C THR A 272 3.53 8.36 21.86
N THR A 273 3.13 8.16 20.60
CA THR A 273 1.93 7.41 20.21
C THR A 273 2.23 6.10 19.48
N ALA A 274 3.49 5.64 19.50
CA ALA A 274 3.96 4.50 18.71
C ALA A 274 3.12 3.22 18.89
N ARG A 275 2.64 2.95 20.12
CA ARG A 275 1.79 1.78 20.42
C ARG A 275 0.40 1.79 19.74
N PHE A 276 0.01 2.93 19.19
CA PHE A 276 -1.24 3.11 18.46
C PHE A 276 -1.01 3.44 16.98
N CYS A 277 0.23 3.25 16.51
CA CYS A 277 0.64 3.67 15.19
C CYS A 277 0.33 2.59 14.16
N ASP A 278 -0.50 2.94 13.18
CA ASP A 278 -0.76 2.12 12.00
C ASP A 278 0.32 2.31 10.91
N CYS A 279 1.50 2.80 11.28
CA CYS A 279 2.64 2.95 10.37
C CYS A 279 3.28 1.57 10.09
N TYR A 280 2.47 0.67 9.64
CA TYR A 280 2.76 -0.70 9.29
C TYR A 280 4.00 -0.81 8.39
N ASP A 281 4.09 0.06 7.38
CA ASP A 281 5.19 0.05 6.41
C ASP A 281 6.54 0.37 7.05
N ILE A 282 6.59 1.36 7.97
CA ILE A 282 7.84 1.74 8.65
C ILE A 282 8.33 0.59 9.53
N LEU A 283 7.40 -0.07 10.24
CA LEU A 283 7.72 -1.19 11.11
C LEU A 283 8.19 -2.40 10.31
N GLN A 284 7.45 -2.76 9.24
CA GLN A 284 7.80 -3.89 8.38
C GLN A 284 9.16 -3.72 7.69
N LEU A 285 9.51 -2.50 7.35
CA LEU A 285 10.80 -2.18 6.73
C LEU A 285 11.94 -2.05 7.75
N GLY A 286 11.66 -2.27 9.05
CA GLY A 286 12.68 -2.20 10.10
C GLY A 286 13.29 -0.81 10.27
N ARG A 287 12.56 0.25 9.89
CA ARG A 287 13.08 1.63 9.87
C ARG A 287 12.83 2.41 11.16
N MET A 288 12.12 1.83 12.13
CA MET A 288 11.98 2.44 13.44
C MET A 288 13.26 2.27 14.26
N GLY A 289 13.78 3.37 14.78
CA GLY A 289 14.79 3.37 15.82
C GLY A 289 14.15 3.28 17.21
N PHE A 290 14.93 2.87 18.20
CA PHE A 290 14.53 2.87 19.61
C PHE A 290 15.63 3.53 20.41
N GLU A 291 15.26 4.36 21.39
CA GLU A 291 16.22 4.83 22.38
C GLU A 291 16.69 3.64 23.22
N GLU A 292 17.98 3.63 23.61
CA GLU A 292 18.43 2.66 24.60
C GLU A 292 17.62 2.86 25.89
N PRO A 293 17.12 1.75 26.52
CA PRO A 293 16.45 1.87 27.79
C PRO A 293 17.39 2.55 28.78
N ALA A 294 16.91 3.56 29.48
CA ALA A 294 17.70 4.20 30.52
C ALA A 294 18.25 3.10 31.45
N PRO A 295 19.53 3.11 31.80
CA PRO A 295 20.09 2.10 32.70
C PRO A 295 19.21 2.03 33.94
N ALA A 296 18.76 0.84 34.26
CA ALA A 296 17.95 0.59 35.48
C ALA A 296 18.65 1.32 36.63
N GLY A 297 17.95 2.30 37.20
CA GLY A 297 18.55 3.26 38.12
C GLY A 297 19.39 2.58 39.19
N GLY A 298 20.69 2.79 39.08
CA GLY A 298 21.58 2.45 40.17
C GLY A 298 21.09 3.18 41.41
N ASP A 299 20.92 2.44 42.51
CA ASP A 299 20.61 2.95 43.83
C ASP A 299 21.39 4.23 44.07
N ARG A 300 20.70 5.36 44.19
CA ARG A 300 21.34 6.54 44.76
C ARG A 300 21.65 6.20 46.20
N PRO A 301 22.90 6.24 46.63
CA PRO A 301 23.19 6.08 48.02
C PRO A 301 22.44 7.18 48.78
N ARG A 302 21.55 6.77 49.67
CA ARG A 302 20.93 7.69 50.65
C ARG A 302 22.05 8.18 51.55
N GLY A 303 22.51 9.40 51.34
CA GLY A 303 23.34 10.15 52.25
C GLY A 303 22.48 10.90 53.26
#